data_67a7a957778e61e9c9758b461487f6f4
#
_entry.id   67a7a957778e61e9c9758b461487f6f4
#
_cell.length_a   1.000
_cell.length_b   1.000
_cell.length_c   1.000
_cell.angle_alpha   90.00
_cell.angle_beta   90.00
_cell.angle_gamma   90.00
#
_symmetry.space_group_name_H-M   'P 1'
#
loop_
_entity.id
_entity.type
_entity.pdbx_description
1 polymer ?
#
loop_
_entity_poly.entity_id
_entity_poly.type
_entity_poly.pdbx_seq_one_letter_code
_entity_poly.pdbx_strand_id
1 'polypeptide(L)'
;MNADLFKSVINEQIDKKKYIIMSCHQMPVIEEFCKDITILHHGTAVLQGDLNKIKKSYGRVNLSVKCDGDVLPLATQCGLVPETITPDKLTFKIQSEEQAKSLLKMIVDSGMPLVRYELREPSLHEIFVENIERADKEAGRSDEA
;
A
#
# COMPACT_ATOMS: atom_id res chain seq x y z
N MET A 1 6.35 -16.52 18.91
CA MET A 1 7.53 -15.66 19.14
C MET A 1 7.04 -14.31 19.61
N ASN A 2 7.55 -13.79 20.71
CA ASN A 2 7.13 -12.49 21.21
C ASN A 2 7.67 -11.39 20.26
N ALA A 3 6.79 -10.69 19.57
CA ALA A 3 7.15 -9.66 18.58
C ALA A 3 8.03 -8.55 19.20
N ASP A 4 7.76 -8.18 20.45
CA ASP A 4 8.53 -7.13 21.14
C ASP A 4 9.95 -7.56 21.46
N LEU A 5 10.16 -8.84 21.80
CA LEU A 5 11.48 -9.38 22.01
C LEU A 5 12.28 -9.43 20.69
N PHE A 6 11.65 -9.86 19.62
CA PHE A 6 12.26 -9.86 18.29
C PHE A 6 12.70 -8.46 17.87
N LYS A 7 11.80 -7.46 18.04
CA LYS A 7 12.09 -6.05 17.78
C LYS A 7 13.29 -5.54 18.57
N SER A 8 13.34 -5.84 19.86
CA SER A 8 14.43 -5.37 20.73
C SER A 8 15.78 -5.95 20.31
N VAL A 9 15.81 -7.23 19.95
CA VAL A 9 17.05 -7.90 19.49
C VAL A 9 17.53 -7.31 18.15
N ILE A 10 16.63 -7.09 17.19
CA ILE A 10 16.99 -6.49 15.91
C ILE A 10 17.52 -5.07 16.10
N ASN A 11 16.85 -4.24 16.87
CA ASN A 11 17.28 -2.87 17.15
C ASN A 11 18.66 -2.84 17.83
N GLU A 12 18.91 -3.71 18.81
CA GLU A 12 20.22 -3.83 19.45
C GLU A 12 21.34 -4.15 18.45
N GLN A 13 21.08 -5.03 17.47
CA GLN A 13 22.09 -5.36 16.45
C GLN A 13 22.32 -4.22 15.44
N ILE A 14 21.26 -3.47 15.12
CA ILE A 14 21.35 -2.27 14.26
C ILE A 14 22.19 -1.20 14.97
N ASP A 15 21.95 -0.96 16.26
CA ASP A 15 22.72 0.00 17.06
C ASP A 15 24.21 -0.36 17.12
N LYS A 16 24.54 -1.66 17.09
CA LYS A 16 25.91 -2.18 16.97
C LYS A 16 26.48 -2.08 15.55
N LYS A 17 25.82 -1.39 14.64
CA LYS A 17 26.23 -1.20 13.22
C LYS A 17 26.46 -2.50 12.45
N LYS A 18 25.70 -3.55 12.78
CA LYS A 18 25.74 -4.81 12.05
C LYS A 18 24.83 -4.78 10.82
N TYR A 19 25.22 -5.46 9.78
CA TYR A 19 24.34 -5.75 8.64
C TYR A 19 23.45 -6.94 8.98
N ILE A 20 22.15 -6.78 8.76
CA ILE A 20 21.16 -7.82 8.99
C ILE A 20 20.47 -8.13 7.67
N ILE A 21 20.48 -9.41 7.28
CA ILE A 21 19.72 -9.92 6.14
C ILE A 21 18.60 -10.77 6.71
N MET A 22 17.37 -10.46 6.32
CA MET A 22 16.17 -11.14 6.78
C MET A 22 15.37 -11.66 5.58
N SER A 23 14.97 -12.92 5.64
CA SER A 23 14.01 -13.51 4.71
C SER A 23 12.70 -13.76 5.45
N CYS A 24 11.62 -13.18 4.97
CA CYS A 24 10.31 -13.25 5.61
C CYS A 24 9.21 -13.11 4.56
N HIS A 25 8.06 -13.75 4.82
CA HIS A 25 6.84 -13.58 4.02
C HIS A 25 5.82 -12.66 4.70
N GLN A 26 6.10 -12.18 5.90
CA GLN A 26 5.25 -11.24 6.63
C GLN A 26 5.65 -9.80 6.26
N MET A 27 4.96 -9.22 5.29
CA MET A 27 5.26 -7.88 4.76
C MET A 27 5.29 -6.78 5.81
N PRO A 28 4.41 -6.74 6.83
CA PRO A 28 4.49 -5.73 7.88
C PRO A 28 5.81 -5.75 8.66
N VAL A 29 6.39 -6.95 8.87
CA VAL A 29 7.68 -7.09 9.55
C VAL A 29 8.81 -6.52 8.67
N ILE A 30 8.77 -6.79 7.37
CA ILE A 30 9.74 -6.22 6.42
C ILE A 30 9.64 -4.69 6.39
N GLU A 31 8.41 -4.15 6.34
CA GLU A 31 8.19 -2.69 6.33
C GLU A 31 8.73 -1.99 7.58
N GLU A 32 8.71 -2.67 8.70
CA GLU A 32 9.14 -2.11 9.98
C GLU A 32 10.67 -2.08 10.14
N PHE A 33 11.36 -3.11 9.66
CA PHE A 33 12.80 -3.30 9.96
C PHE A 33 13.73 -3.12 8.78
N CYS A 34 13.25 -3.33 7.54
CA CYS A 34 14.12 -3.32 6.38
C CYS A 34 14.18 -1.96 5.73
N LYS A 35 15.40 -1.52 5.41
CA LYS A 35 15.66 -0.33 4.60
C LYS A 35 15.66 -0.67 3.11
N ASP A 36 16.38 -1.70 2.75
CA ASP A 36 16.51 -2.19 1.38
C ASP A 36 15.81 -3.54 1.27
N ILE A 37 15.09 -3.77 0.19
CA ILE A 37 14.36 -4.99 -0.07
C ILE A 37 14.69 -5.58 -1.44
N THR A 38 14.52 -6.89 -1.54
CA THR A 38 14.48 -7.61 -2.82
C THR A 38 13.28 -8.56 -2.77
N ILE A 39 12.37 -8.42 -3.73
CA ILE A 39 11.24 -9.34 -3.93
C ILE A 39 11.65 -10.37 -4.97
N LEU A 40 11.59 -11.63 -4.57
CA LEU A 40 11.89 -12.77 -5.45
C LEU A 40 10.58 -13.47 -5.85
N HIS A 41 10.45 -13.76 -7.13
CA HIS A 41 9.36 -14.55 -7.71
C HIS A 41 9.93 -15.55 -8.70
N HIS A 42 9.66 -16.84 -8.50
CA HIS A 42 10.24 -17.94 -9.30
C HIS A 42 11.77 -17.83 -9.50
N GLY A 43 12.49 -17.46 -8.44
CA GLY A 43 13.95 -17.34 -8.48
C GLY A 43 14.49 -16.06 -9.14
N THR A 44 13.61 -15.18 -9.61
CA THR A 44 13.98 -13.92 -10.26
C THR A 44 13.62 -12.73 -9.36
N ALA A 45 14.51 -11.73 -9.28
CA ALA A 45 14.22 -10.49 -8.58
C ALA A 45 13.26 -9.63 -9.42
N VAL A 46 12.03 -9.48 -8.95
CA VAL A 46 10.98 -8.67 -9.62
C VAL A 46 10.97 -7.22 -9.15
N LEU A 47 11.50 -6.95 -7.97
CA LEU A 47 11.67 -5.60 -7.43
C LEU A 47 12.84 -5.58 -6.46
N GLN A 48 13.67 -4.53 -6.52
CA GLN A 48 14.80 -4.35 -5.62
C GLN A 48 15.09 -2.88 -5.37
N GLY A 49 15.45 -2.52 -4.14
CA GLY A 49 15.94 -1.20 -3.79
C GLY A 49 15.50 -0.72 -2.41
N ASP A 50 15.69 0.56 -2.16
CA ASP A 50 15.29 1.25 -0.93
C ASP A 50 13.76 1.27 -0.82
N LEU A 51 13.23 0.70 0.25
CA LEU A 51 11.79 0.54 0.46
C LEU A 51 11.04 1.88 0.45
N ASN A 52 11.59 2.91 1.10
CA ASN A 52 10.95 4.22 1.16
C ASN A 52 10.92 4.89 -0.22
N LYS A 53 11.97 4.75 -1.00
CA LYS A 53 12.01 5.27 -2.38
C LYS A 53 11.02 4.54 -3.27
N ILE A 54 10.93 3.23 -3.13
CA ILE A 54 9.95 2.40 -3.85
C ILE A 54 8.53 2.88 -3.51
N LYS A 55 8.15 2.95 -2.24
CA LYS A 55 6.81 3.39 -1.82
C LYS A 55 6.48 4.80 -2.34
N LYS A 56 7.41 5.74 -2.23
CA LYS A 56 7.25 7.09 -2.75
C LYS A 56 7.07 7.16 -4.26
N SER A 57 7.70 6.25 -5.02
CA SER A 57 7.56 6.20 -6.47
C SER A 57 6.14 5.86 -6.93
N TYR A 58 5.39 5.12 -6.12
CA TYR A 58 3.97 4.84 -6.36
C TYR A 58 3.07 6.04 -6.06
N GLY A 59 3.51 6.94 -5.18
CA GLY A 59 2.73 8.07 -4.73
C GLY A 59 1.59 7.68 -3.78
N ARG A 60 0.77 8.66 -3.40
CA ARG A 60 -0.41 8.46 -2.55
C ARG A 60 -1.61 8.13 -3.42
N VAL A 61 -1.79 6.87 -3.74
CA VAL A 61 -2.80 6.39 -4.69
C VAL A 61 -3.97 5.65 -4.01
N ASN A 62 -3.86 5.34 -2.72
CA ASN A 62 -4.87 4.62 -1.97
C ASN A 62 -5.64 5.56 -1.05
N LEU A 63 -6.92 5.73 -1.29
CA LEU A 63 -7.84 6.53 -0.49
C LEU A 63 -8.78 5.62 0.28
N SER A 64 -8.84 5.79 1.60
CA SER A 64 -9.78 5.11 2.50
C SER A 64 -10.70 6.12 3.15
N VAL A 65 -12.02 5.89 3.04
CA VAL A 65 -13.05 6.80 3.54
C VAL A 65 -14.03 6.03 4.42
N LYS A 66 -14.36 6.61 5.57
CA LYS A 66 -15.46 6.20 6.44
C LYS A 66 -16.28 7.41 6.80
N CYS A 67 -17.58 7.36 6.47
CA CYS A 67 -18.57 8.38 6.81
C CYS A 67 -19.81 7.71 7.38
N ASP A 68 -20.55 8.44 8.18
CA ASP A 68 -21.92 8.06 8.57
C ASP A 68 -22.91 8.54 7.51
N GLY A 69 -22.92 7.84 6.37
CA GLY A 69 -23.75 8.17 5.22
C GLY A 69 -23.22 7.53 3.93
N ASP A 70 -23.97 7.70 2.84
CA ASP A 70 -23.59 7.13 1.54
C ASP A 70 -22.68 8.08 0.77
N VAL A 71 -21.40 7.70 0.68
CA VAL A 71 -20.36 8.45 -0.04
C VAL A 71 -20.33 8.12 -1.53
N LEU A 72 -20.91 7.00 -1.95
CA LEU A 72 -20.82 6.49 -3.32
C LEU A 72 -21.29 7.50 -4.39
N PRO A 73 -22.42 8.21 -4.22
CA PRO A 73 -22.84 9.21 -5.20
C PRO A 73 -21.83 10.35 -5.36
N LEU A 74 -21.20 10.80 -4.26
CA LEU A 74 -20.19 11.85 -4.28
C LEU A 74 -18.90 11.35 -4.94
N ALA A 75 -18.47 10.14 -4.63
CA ALA A 75 -17.33 9.50 -5.23
C ALA A 75 -17.49 9.35 -6.75
N THR A 76 -18.66 8.94 -7.21
CA THR A 76 -18.98 8.80 -8.63
C THR A 76 -18.88 10.16 -9.36
N GLN A 77 -19.32 11.25 -8.75
CA GLN A 77 -19.18 12.60 -9.31
C GLN A 77 -17.71 13.03 -9.46
N CYS A 78 -16.82 12.52 -8.60
CA CYS A 78 -15.38 12.73 -8.69
C CYS A 78 -14.68 11.75 -9.66
N GLY A 79 -15.42 10.89 -10.35
CA GLY A 79 -14.88 9.86 -11.23
C GLY A 79 -14.18 8.72 -10.48
N LEU A 80 -14.52 8.50 -9.21
CA LEU A 80 -13.95 7.47 -8.37
C LEU A 80 -14.86 6.23 -8.35
N VAL A 81 -14.24 5.07 -8.60
CA VAL A 81 -14.88 3.77 -8.50
C VAL A 81 -14.35 3.07 -7.25
N PRO A 82 -15.20 2.55 -6.36
CA PRO A 82 -14.74 1.86 -5.17
C PRO A 82 -14.05 0.55 -5.56
N GLU A 83 -12.89 0.31 -4.97
CA GLU A 83 -12.17 -0.96 -5.07
C GLU A 83 -12.70 -1.98 -4.07
N THR A 84 -13.01 -1.50 -2.86
CA THR A 84 -13.59 -2.33 -1.80
C THR A 84 -14.68 -1.56 -1.07
N ILE A 85 -15.79 -2.24 -0.83
CA ILE A 85 -16.92 -1.74 -0.04
C ILE A 85 -17.09 -2.66 1.16
N THR A 86 -16.87 -2.15 2.36
CA THR A 86 -17.15 -2.87 3.61
C THR A 86 -18.01 -1.99 4.51
N PRO A 87 -18.70 -2.57 5.52
CA PRO A 87 -19.47 -1.77 6.47
C PRO A 87 -18.63 -0.71 7.19
N ASP A 88 -17.32 -0.92 7.24
CA ASP A 88 -16.38 -0.13 8.02
C ASP A 88 -15.64 0.94 7.20
N LYS A 89 -15.48 0.72 5.89
CA LYS A 89 -14.77 1.65 5.02
C LYS A 89 -15.04 1.41 3.53
N LEU A 90 -14.88 2.46 2.76
CA LEU A 90 -14.74 2.43 1.31
C LEU A 90 -13.28 2.68 0.94
N THR A 91 -12.74 1.90 0.01
CA THR A 91 -11.41 2.16 -0.53
C THR A 91 -11.49 2.46 -2.02
N PHE A 92 -10.66 3.41 -2.44
CA PHE A 92 -10.57 3.85 -3.82
C PHE A 92 -9.12 3.88 -4.25
N LYS A 93 -8.86 3.52 -5.49
CA LYS A 93 -7.59 3.81 -6.15
C LYS A 93 -7.75 5.13 -6.91
N ILE A 94 -6.93 6.12 -6.58
CA ILE A 94 -7.00 7.45 -7.19
C ILE A 94 -5.87 7.62 -8.22
N GLN A 95 -6.13 8.44 -9.23
CA GLN A 95 -5.14 8.80 -10.24
C GLN A 95 -4.37 10.08 -9.88
N SER A 96 -4.98 10.93 -9.07
CA SER A 96 -4.37 12.18 -8.62
C SER A 96 -4.86 12.57 -7.23
N GLU A 97 -4.05 13.30 -6.48
CA GLU A 97 -4.45 13.84 -5.18
C GLU A 97 -5.62 14.83 -5.29
N GLU A 98 -5.81 15.46 -6.47
CA GLU A 98 -6.92 16.38 -6.71
C GLU A 98 -8.29 15.68 -6.66
N GLN A 99 -8.39 14.41 -7.10
CA GLN A 99 -9.62 13.63 -6.95
C GLN A 99 -9.96 13.41 -5.47
N ALA A 100 -8.96 13.10 -4.64
CA ALA A 100 -9.15 12.96 -3.21
C ALA A 100 -9.59 14.29 -2.57
N LYS A 101 -8.94 15.39 -2.89
CA LYS A 101 -9.32 16.72 -2.37
C LYS A 101 -10.74 17.10 -2.76
N SER A 102 -11.13 16.83 -4.01
CA SER A 102 -12.49 17.12 -4.50
C SER A 102 -13.53 16.31 -3.75
N LEU A 103 -13.31 15.02 -3.53
CA LEU A 103 -14.22 14.17 -2.76
C LEU A 103 -14.32 14.65 -1.30
N LEU A 104 -13.19 14.97 -0.66
CA LEU A 104 -13.18 15.50 0.71
C LEU A 104 -14.03 16.78 0.82
N LYS A 105 -13.85 17.71 -0.12
CA LYS A 105 -14.64 18.94 -0.16
C LYS A 105 -16.14 18.64 -0.29
N MET A 106 -16.53 17.76 -1.18
CA MET A 106 -17.93 17.38 -1.37
C MET A 106 -18.54 16.74 -0.12
N ILE A 107 -17.78 15.90 0.58
CA ILE A 107 -18.24 15.29 1.85
C ILE A 107 -18.46 16.38 2.89
N VAL A 108 -17.54 17.33 3.05
CA VAL A 108 -17.66 18.45 3.99
C VAL A 108 -18.85 19.34 3.63
N ASP A 109 -18.97 19.73 2.36
CA ASP A 109 -20.06 20.59 1.87
C ASP A 109 -21.44 19.94 2.01
N SER A 110 -21.53 18.62 1.94
CA SER A 110 -22.79 17.88 2.15
C SER A 110 -23.25 17.83 3.60
N GLY A 111 -22.38 18.18 4.55
CA GLY A 111 -22.66 18.05 5.98
C GLY A 111 -22.63 16.62 6.50
N MET A 112 -22.19 15.66 5.71
CA MET A 112 -22.09 14.27 6.10
C MET A 112 -21.02 14.08 7.19
N PRO A 113 -21.33 13.37 8.30
CA PRO A 113 -20.35 13.12 9.34
C PRO A 113 -19.18 12.28 8.83
N LEU A 114 -17.98 12.87 8.83
CA LEU A 114 -16.74 12.23 8.42
C LEU A 114 -16.07 11.58 9.62
N VAL A 115 -15.86 10.27 9.56
CA VAL A 115 -15.20 9.50 10.62
C VAL A 115 -13.71 9.30 10.34
N ARG A 116 -13.38 8.95 9.09
CA ARG A 116 -11.99 8.75 8.65
C ARG A 116 -11.83 9.13 7.18
N TYR A 117 -10.75 9.81 6.90
CA TYR A 117 -10.30 10.10 5.55
C TYR A 117 -8.79 9.94 5.50
N GLU A 118 -8.30 8.94 4.79
CA GLU A 118 -6.89 8.58 4.78
C GLU A 118 -6.40 8.40 3.35
N LEU A 119 -5.44 9.22 2.98
CA LEU A 119 -4.74 9.12 1.70
C LEU A 119 -3.33 8.61 1.98
N ARG A 120 -2.98 7.45 1.44
CA ARG A 120 -1.73 6.77 1.73
C ARG A 120 -1.00 6.24 0.50
N GLU A 121 0.29 6.06 0.65
CA GLU A 121 1.09 5.24 -0.26
C GLU A 121 0.66 3.77 -0.16
N PRO A 122 0.91 2.94 -1.20
CA PRO A 122 0.62 1.52 -1.10
C PRO A 122 1.49 0.85 -0.03
N SER A 123 0.95 -0.18 0.61
CA SER A 123 1.71 -1.07 1.49
C SER A 123 2.68 -1.93 0.67
N LEU A 124 3.69 -2.49 1.34
CA LEU A 124 4.61 -3.42 0.68
C LEU A 124 3.86 -4.64 0.12
N HIS A 125 2.80 -5.09 0.79
CA HIS A 125 1.98 -6.19 0.31
C HIS A 125 1.28 -5.84 -1.03
N GLU A 126 0.71 -4.66 -1.15
CA GLU A 126 0.08 -4.18 -2.39
C GLU A 126 1.10 -4.06 -3.52
N ILE A 127 2.28 -3.52 -3.23
CA ILE A 127 3.40 -3.45 -4.18
C ILE A 127 3.85 -4.85 -4.62
N PHE A 128 3.94 -5.78 -3.67
CA PHE A 128 4.31 -7.16 -3.93
C PHE A 128 3.33 -7.84 -4.89
N VAL A 129 2.03 -7.78 -4.61
CA VAL A 129 0.98 -8.37 -5.45
C VAL A 129 1.03 -7.79 -6.86
N GLU A 130 1.11 -6.47 -7.00
CA GLU A 130 1.17 -5.80 -8.31
C GLU A 130 2.38 -6.22 -9.14
N ASN A 131 3.56 -6.35 -8.51
CA ASN A 131 4.77 -6.75 -9.24
C ASN A 131 4.75 -8.22 -9.65
N ILE A 132 4.18 -9.10 -8.85
CA ILE A 132 4.00 -10.51 -9.21
C ILE A 132 3.02 -10.66 -10.36
N GLU A 133 1.85 -10.04 -10.28
CA GLU A 133 0.86 -10.08 -11.35
C GLU A 133 1.41 -9.54 -12.68
N ARG A 134 2.24 -8.51 -12.62
CA ARG A 134 2.92 -7.98 -13.81
C ARG A 134 3.93 -8.98 -14.36
N ALA A 135 4.75 -9.57 -13.51
CA ALA A 135 5.75 -10.57 -13.92
C ALA A 135 5.10 -11.80 -14.55
N ASP A 136 3.98 -12.29 -13.98
CA ASP A 136 3.25 -13.45 -14.51
C ASP A 136 2.60 -13.12 -15.88
N LYS A 137 2.06 -11.92 -16.06
CA LYS A 137 1.52 -11.47 -17.35
C LYS A 137 2.58 -11.35 -18.44
N GLU A 138 3.77 -10.87 -18.07
CA GLU A 138 4.91 -10.78 -19.00
C GLU A 138 5.43 -12.17 -19.37
N ALA A 139 5.51 -13.11 -18.42
CA ALA A 139 5.90 -14.50 -18.66
C ALA A 139 4.87 -15.23 -19.54
N GLY A 140 3.56 -15.09 -19.28
CA GLY A 140 2.50 -15.71 -20.08
C GLY A 140 2.43 -15.19 -21.53
N ARG A 141 2.84 -13.96 -21.79
CA ARG A 141 2.97 -13.43 -23.16
C ARG A 141 4.16 -14.01 -23.93
N SER A 142 5.17 -14.49 -23.21
CA SER A 142 6.35 -15.12 -23.83
C SER A 142 6.07 -16.54 -24.28
N ASP A 143 5.08 -17.21 -23.70
CA ASP A 143 4.69 -18.58 -24.05
C ASP A 143 3.69 -18.63 -25.23
N GLU A 144 3.03 -17.50 -25.56
CA GLU A 144 2.11 -17.39 -26.71
C GLU A 144 2.77 -16.84 -27.99
N ALA A 145 4.03 -16.52 -27.94
CA ALA A 145 4.82 -16.02 -29.08
C ALA A 145 5.80 -17.08 -29.58
#